data_109339b1b6bd1571f25624017809c1ca
#
_entry.id   109339b1b6bd1571f25624017809c1ca
#
_cell.length_a   1.000
_cell.length_b   1.000
_cell.length_c   1.000
_cell.angle_alpha   90.00
_cell.angle_beta   90.00
_cell.angle_gamma   90.00
#
_symmetry.space_group_name_H-M   'P 1'
#
loop_
_entity.id
_entity.type
_entity.pdbx_description
1 polymer ?
#
loop_
_entity_poly.entity_id
_entity_poly.type
_entity_poly.pdbx_seq_one_letter_code
_entity_poly.pdbx_strand_id
1 'polypeptide(L)'
;MSIEPLQNLLQIYNDKHKVLLQYLPNETVNKLTNYEYVDDLETLFLNDRLLFVKKSTGKFYKQGYSIKITEDKITIKTKSRNISLNKDEYYIFIHPRKNKLKKIN
;
A
#
# COMPACT_ATOMS: atom_id res chain seq x y z
N MET A 1 -30.38 8.25 -11.52
CA MET A 1 -29.75 7.18 -12.32
C MET A 1 -28.43 7.56 -12.95
N SER A 2 -28.36 8.77 -13.48
CA SER A 2 -27.14 9.21 -14.18
C SER A 2 -25.91 9.27 -13.29
N ILE A 3 -26.08 9.41 -11.99
CA ILE A 3 -24.95 9.49 -11.08
C ILE A 3 -24.43 8.14 -10.62
N GLU A 4 -25.17 7.08 -10.91
CA GLU A 4 -24.80 5.75 -10.48
C GLU A 4 -23.44 5.27 -10.99
N PRO A 5 -23.10 5.48 -12.27
CA PRO A 5 -21.80 5.02 -12.76
C PRO A 5 -20.64 5.61 -11.98
N LEU A 6 -20.75 6.89 -11.66
CA LEU A 6 -19.70 7.57 -10.92
C LEU A 6 -19.60 7.06 -9.49
N GLN A 7 -20.77 6.85 -8.87
CA GLN A 7 -20.81 6.29 -7.52
C GLN A 7 -20.25 4.88 -7.48
N ASN A 8 -20.56 4.10 -8.52
CA ASN A 8 -20.07 2.73 -8.60
C ASN A 8 -18.56 2.68 -8.72
N LEU A 9 -17.96 3.61 -9.47
CA LEU A 9 -16.52 3.67 -9.59
C LEU A 9 -15.87 3.98 -8.24
N LEU A 10 -16.44 4.90 -7.48
CA LEU A 10 -15.94 5.24 -6.16
C LEU A 10 -16.07 4.07 -5.19
N GLN A 11 -17.20 3.36 -5.27
CA GLN A 11 -17.40 2.17 -4.45
C GLN A 11 -16.40 1.08 -4.79
N ILE A 12 -16.18 0.83 -6.05
CA ILE A 12 -15.23 -0.19 -6.48
C ILE A 12 -13.84 0.12 -5.94
N TYR A 13 -13.44 1.38 -5.99
CA TYR A 13 -12.16 1.80 -5.49
C TYR A 13 -12.03 1.56 -3.98
N ASN A 14 -13.06 1.92 -3.23
CA ASN A 14 -13.06 1.72 -1.79
C ASN A 14 -13.19 0.24 -1.43
N ASP A 15 -13.96 -0.51 -2.22
CA ASP A 15 -14.20 -1.91 -1.95
C ASP A 15 -12.98 -2.78 -2.17
N LYS A 16 -12.08 -2.39 -3.07
CA LYS A 16 -10.84 -3.13 -3.27
C LYS A 16 -10.07 -3.27 -1.97
N HIS A 17 -9.96 -2.20 -1.22
CA HIS A 17 -9.26 -2.22 0.05
C HIS A 17 -10.00 -3.11 1.05
N LYS A 18 -11.32 -2.94 1.16
CA LYS A 18 -12.13 -3.74 2.09
C LYS A 18 -12.12 -5.22 1.75
N VAL A 19 -12.27 -5.53 0.49
CA VAL A 19 -12.25 -6.93 0.03
C VAL A 19 -10.89 -7.56 0.31
N LEU A 20 -9.84 -6.83 0.04
CA LEU A 20 -8.50 -7.32 0.30
C LEU A 20 -8.31 -7.64 1.78
N LEU A 21 -8.77 -6.75 2.66
CA LEU A 21 -8.64 -6.96 4.10
C LEU A 21 -9.40 -8.19 4.58
N GLN A 22 -10.49 -8.55 3.92
CA GLN A 22 -11.25 -9.73 4.28
C GLN A 22 -10.49 -11.03 4.01
N TYR A 23 -9.58 -11.02 3.05
CA TYR A 23 -8.80 -12.22 2.70
C TYR A 23 -7.48 -12.32 3.45
N LEU A 24 -7.14 -11.31 4.24
CA LEU A 24 -5.88 -11.32 4.95
C LEU A 24 -6.07 -11.85 6.38
N PRO A 25 -5.03 -12.51 6.93
CA PRO A 25 -5.08 -12.94 8.33
C PRO A 25 -5.27 -11.75 9.27
N ASN A 26 -5.91 -11.98 10.41
CA ASN A 26 -6.14 -10.92 11.39
C ASN A 26 -4.85 -10.24 11.83
N GLU A 27 -3.79 -10.99 11.95
CA GLU A 27 -2.49 -10.43 12.33
C GLU A 27 -2.02 -9.38 11.32
N THR A 28 -2.21 -9.68 10.05
CA THR A 28 -1.85 -8.74 8.98
C THR A 28 -2.74 -7.53 9.01
N VAL A 29 -4.05 -7.74 9.14
CA VAL A 29 -5.02 -6.64 9.19
C VAL A 29 -4.69 -5.68 10.32
N ASN A 30 -4.32 -6.20 11.49
CA ASN A 30 -3.97 -5.37 12.63
C ASN A 30 -2.76 -4.49 12.35
N LYS A 31 -1.80 -4.98 11.59
CA LYS A 31 -0.63 -4.18 11.22
C LYS A 31 -0.95 -3.09 10.22
N LEU A 32 -2.06 -3.21 9.51
CA LEU A 32 -2.47 -2.26 8.47
C LEU A 32 -3.37 -1.14 8.98
N THR A 33 -3.58 -1.05 10.28
CA THR A 33 -4.55 -0.12 10.87
C THR A 33 -4.39 1.32 10.36
N ASN A 34 -3.17 1.81 10.23
CA ASN A 34 -2.91 3.17 9.78
C ASN A 34 -2.33 3.22 8.37
N TYR A 35 -2.53 2.17 7.59
CA TYR A 35 -1.98 2.08 6.24
C TYR A 35 -3.10 2.03 5.22
N GLU A 36 -2.81 2.53 4.02
CA GLU A 36 -3.74 2.50 2.90
C GLU A 36 -3.18 1.63 1.79
N TYR A 37 -4.05 0.88 1.13
CA TYR A 37 -3.65 0.06 0.00
C TYR A 37 -3.23 0.94 -1.17
N VAL A 38 -2.11 0.61 -1.79
CA VAL A 38 -1.61 1.34 -2.96
C VAL A 38 -2.05 0.59 -4.21
N ASP A 39 -3.08 1.10 -4.87
CA ASP A 39 -3.58 0.51 -6.10
C ASP A 39 -2.72 0.94 -7.30
N ASP A 40 -2.32 2.21 -7.32
CA ASP A 40 -1.48 2.77 -8.37
C ASP A 40 -0.07 2.98 -7.84
N LEU A 41 0.85 2.10 -8.24
CA LEU A 41 2.22 2.13 -7.76
C LEU A 41 3.02 3.33 -8.27
N GLU A 42 2.52 4.02 -9.28
CA GLU A 42 3.18 5.21 -9.79
C GLU A 42 3.02 6.40 -8.85
N THR A 43 2.11 6.30 -7.88
CA THR A 43 1.94 7.36 -6.88
C THR A 43 2.95 7.32 -5.76
N LEU A 44 3.82 6.32 -5.72
CA LEU A 44 4.82 6.19 -4.68
C LEU A 44 6.00 7.11 -4.92
N PHE A 45 6.51 7.68 -3.83
CA PHE A 45 7.71 8.52 -3.85
C PHE A 45 8.77 7.95 -2.92
N LEU A 46 9.99 8.42 -3.10
CA LEU A 46 11.07 8.06 -2.18
C LEU A 46 10.76 8.54 -0.77
N ASN A 47 11.20 7.80 0.20
CA ASN A 47 10.99 8.04 1.63
C ASN A 47 9.55 7.85 2.08
N ASP A 48 8.73 7.21 1.26
CA ASP A 48 7.41 6.77 1.71
C ASP A 48 7.57 5.58 2.64
N ARG A 49 6.78 5.57 3.70
CA ARG A 49 6.76 4.45 4.62
C ARG A 49 5.83 3.39 4.09
N LEU A 50 6.39 2.26 3.69
CA LEU A 50 5.65 1.19 3.01
C LEU A 50 5.63 -0.08 3.84
N LEU A 51 4.56 -0.84 3.66
CA LEU A 51 4.40 -2.16 4.27
C LEU A 51 4.05 -3.15 3.18
N PHE A 52 4.73 -4.28 3.16
CA PHE A 52 4.58 -5.30 2.14
C PHE A 52 3.95 -6.56 2.70
N VAL A 53 2.91 -7.03 2.01
CA VAL A 53 2.19 -8.25 2.37
C VAL A 53 2.33 -9.23 1.21
N LYS A 54 2.78 -10.44 1.48
CA LYS A 54 2.94 -11.45 0.43
C LYS A 54 1.59 -11.85 -0.16
N LYS A 55 1.49 -11.76 -1.47
CA LYS A 55 0.26 -12.19 -2.16
C LYS A 55 -0.02 -13.67 -2.00
N SER A 56 1.03 -14.48 -1.93
CA SER A 56 0.87 -15.93 -1.85
C SER A 56 0.31 -16.41 -0.51
N THR A 57 0.57 -15.69 0.57
CA THR A 57 0.15 -16.11 1.90
C THR A 57 -0.75 -15.11 2.62
N GLY A 58 -0.78 -13.86 2.17
CA GLY A 58 -1.50 -12.81 2.86
C GLY A 58 -0.84 -12.37 4.15
N LYS A 59 0.40 -12.78 4.38
CA LYS A 59 1.10 -12.45 5.62
C LYS A 59 2.01 -11.25 5.45
N PHE A 60 2.15 -10.48 6.52
CA PHE A 60 3.11 -9.39 6.58
C PHE A 60 4.51 -9.94 6.29
N TYR A 61 5.25 -9.21 5.44
CA TYR A 61 6.61 -9.59 5.13
C TYR A 61 7.61 -8.59 5.69
N LYS A 62 7.60 -7.36 5.18
CA LYS A 62 8.55 -6.33 5.59
C LYS A 62 7.91 -4.95 5.54
N GLN A 63 8.49 -4.02 6.29
CA GLN A 63 8.12 -2.61 6.21
C GLN A 63 9.37 -1.78 6.29
N GLY A 64 9.32 -0.61 5.68
CA GLY A 64 10.45 0.30 5.68
C GLY A 64 10.20 1.49 4.79
N TYR A 65 11.19 2.34 4.68
CA TYR A 65 11.11 3.54 3.85
C TYR A 65 11.66 3.24 2.47
N SER A 66 10.96 3.69 1.43
CA SER A 66 11.41 3.49 0.06
C SER A 66 12.65 4.35 -0.21
N ILE A 67 13.69 3.72 -0.73
CA ILE A 67 14.93 4.43 -1.09
C ILE A 67 15.23 4.33 -2.57
N LYS A 68 14.59 3.42 -3.27
CA LYS A 68 14.73 3.27 -4.71
C LYS A 68 13.47 2.63 -5.26
N ILE A 69 12.95 3.21 -6.33
CA ILE A 69 11.76 2.67 -7.00
C ILE A 69 12.10 2.52 -8.47
N THR A 70 12.00 1.29 -8.96
CA THR A 70 12.19 0.99 -10.37
C THR A 70 10.89 0.47 -10.94
N GLU A 71 10.88 0.18 -12.23
CA GLU A 71 9.68 -0.33 -12.88
C GLU A 71 9.18 -1.63 -12.24
N ASP A 72 10.09 -2.51 -11.89
CA ASP A 72 9.75 -3.85 -11.39
C ASP A 72 9.87 -4.00 -9.88
N LYS A 73 10.70 -3.21 -9.24
CA LYS A 73 11.08 -3.42 -7.85
C LYS A 73 11.04 -2.17 -7.02
N ILE A 74 10.88 -2.36 -5.73
CA ILE A 74 11.00 -1.29 -4.75
C ILE A 74 12.04 -1.72 -3.73
N THR A 75 13.02 -0.87 -3.47
CA THR A 75 14.01 -1.11 -2.44
C THR A 75 13.63 -0.30 -1.22
N ILE A 76 13.55 -0.95 -0.08
CA ILE A 76 13.22 -0.30 1.18
C ILE A 76 14.38 -0.40 2.16
N LYS A 77 14.45 0.60 3.03
CA LYS A 77 15.41 0.60 4.12
C LYS A 77 14.71 0.11 5.38
N THR A 78 15.21 -0.99 5.93
CA THR A 78 14.73 -1.51 7.20
C THR A 78 15.77 -1.21 8.28
N LYS A 79 15.48 -1.60 9.51
CA LYS A 79 16.42 -1.37 10.62
C LYS A 79 17.74 -2.07 10.42
N SER A 80 17.73 -3.22 9.76
CA SER A 80 18.95 -4.04 9.63
C SER A 80 19.63 -3.91 8.29
N ARG A 81 18.89 -3.68 7.21
CA ARG A 81 19.47 -3.64 5.87
C ARG A 81 18.49 -3.10 4.84
N ASN A 82 18.98 -2.91 3.63
CA ASN A 82 18.16 -2.55 2.49
C ASN A 82 17.71 -3.82 1.78
N ILE A 83 16.45 -3.85 1.37
CA ILE A 83 15.84 -5.03 0.74
C ILE A 83 15.12 -4.58 -0.52
N SER A 84 15.34 -5.31 -1.62
CA SER A 84 14.63 -5.08 -2.87
C SER A 84 13.51 -6.10 -3.02
N LEU A 85 12.32 -5.62 -3.36
CA LEU A 85 11.13 -6.45 -3.44
C LEU A 85 10.45 -6.27 -4.79
N ASN A 86 10.04 -7.39 -5.41
CA ASN A 86 9.31 -7.34 -6.67
C ASN A 86 7.89 -6.82 -6.44
N LYS A 87 7.51 -5.80 -7.20
CA LYS A 87 6.18 -5.21 -7.05
C LYS A 87 5.04 -6.21 -7.23
N ASP A 88 5.22 -7.15 -8.14
CA ASP A 88 4.17 -8.10 -8.49
C ASP A 88 3.90 -9.16 -7.43
N GLU A 89 4.82 -9.36 -6.51
CA GLU A 89 4.70 -10.43 -5.51
C GLU A 89 4.06 -9.97 -4.21
N TYR A 90 3.81 -8.68 -4.07
CA TYR A 90 3.34 -8.11 -2.80
C TYR A 90 2.17 -7.18 -2.99
N TYR A 91 1.27 -7.17 -2.01
CA TYR A 91 0.34 -6.08 -1.81
C TYR A 91 1.10 -5.00 -1.07
N ILE A 92 1.06 -3.77 -1.57
CA ILE A 92 1.83 -2.67 -1.01
C ILE A 92 0.89 -1.68 -0.35
N PHE A 93 1.19 -1.33 0.89
CA PHE A 93 0.42 -0.38 1.66
C PHE A 93 1.31 0.79 2.05
N ILE A 94 0.74 1.98 2.15
CA ILE A 94 1.47 3.20 2.46
C ILE A 94 0.92 3.83 3.73
N HIS A 95 1.82 4.31 4.58
CA HIS A 95 1.43 5.13 5.71
C HIS A 95 1.18 6.55 5.19
N PRO A 96 0.01 7.15 5.42
CA PRO A 96 -0.30 8.46 4.88
C PRO A 96 0.73 9.52 5.28
N ARG A 97 1.07 10.36 4.32
CA ARG A 97 2.03 11.44 4.54
C ARG A 97 1.37 12.59 5.29
N LYS A 98 1.96 12.97 6.41
CA LYS A 98 1.40 14.08 7.20
C LYS A 98 1.51 15.42 6.46
N ASN A 99 2.58 15.60 5.73
CA ASN A 99 2.82 16.85 5.02
C ASN A 99 1.80 17.14 3.94
N LYS A 100 1.13 16.12 3.47
CA LYS A 100 0.11 16.25 2.46
C LYS A 100 -1.02 17.18 2.91
N LEU A 101 -1.38 17.09 4.18
CA LEU A 101 -2.45 17.92 4.73
C LEU A 101 -2.05 19.38 4.80
N LYS A 102 -0.80 19.66 5.07
CA LYS A 102 -0.32 21.03 5.17
C LYS A 102 -0.29 21.75 3.85
N LYS A 103 -0.03 21.03 2.78
CA LYS A 103 0.06 21.64 1.46
C LYS A 103 -1.28 22.09 0.92
N ILE A 104 -2.33 21.50 1.39
CA ILE A 104 -3.66 21.82 0.93
C ILE A 104 -4.10 23.17 1.47
N ASN A 105 -3.56 23.57 2.58
CA ASN A 105 -3.87 24.84 3.17
C ASN A 105 -3.02 25.98 2.58
#